data_aecf37b3639aef4356a1e5ebd819ff6f
#
_entry.id   aecf37b3639aef4356a1e5ebd819ff6f
#
_cell.length_a   1.000
_cell.length_b   1.000
_cell.length_c   1.000
_cell.angle_alpha   90.00
_cell.angle_beta   90.00
_cell.angle_gamma   90.00
#
_symmetry.space_group_name_H-M   'P 1'
#
loop_
_entity.id
_entity.type
_entity.pdbx_description
1 polymer ?
#
loop_
_entity_poly.entity_id
_entity_poly.type
_entity_poly.pdbx_seq_one_letter_code
_entity_poly.pdbx_strand_id
1 'polypeptide(L)'
;MPFEDAVESLADTLRVRVSEPTARRQTERWGAAYVGVQEEEVKRIEQELPLAPAGTDKMLLSVDGAMVPLVGGEWTEVKTLVLGAIGEPEWEGGEWKVHASELSYFSRLMEAESFGRAALGETHRRGVETASQVVAVTDGALWEQGFIDYHREDAARILDFPHAAEYVAQMGSAVWGDETATTKEWLSKQLHTLKHEGPKDVLSELRMLVQDHPELPELSESLAYLEKREAHMQYPMCLAQGWPIGSGAVESGNKVVVEARLKGAGMHWARDNVNPMLALRNALCSGRWAEARSQILTHQHLQVLQTRQLRRERRLTEQATALAATKALPSTQIAEPASETPVPQLSPSTDTHPSNASGPNKPREPWRPSPHHPWRHSPIGKARYRRRSHPPSAGK
;
A
#
# COMPACT_ATOMS: atom_id res chain seq x y z
N MET A 1 -9.78 -12.45 1.96
CA MET A 1 -10.39 -13.33 0.94
C MET A 1 -9.49 -13.35 -0.28
N PRO A 2 -9.03 -14.50 -0.75
CA PRO A 2 -8.34 -14.68 -2.04
C PRO A 2 -9.19 -14.21 -3.22
N PHE A 3 -8.59 -13.99 -4.39
CA PHE A 3 -9.36 -13.57 -5.57
C PHE A 3 -10.25 -14.70 -6.12
N GLU A 4 -9.83 -15.94 -5.94
CA GLU A 4 -10.61 -17.12 -6.30
C GLU A 4 -11.93 -17.15 -5.53
N ASP A 5 -11.88 -17.09 -4.20
CA ASP A 5 -13.07 -17.05 -3.34
C ASP A 5 -13.96 -15.84 -3.64
N ALA A 6 -13.35 -14.71 -4.01
CA ALA A 6 -14.10 -13.49 -4.35
C ALA A 6 -14.92 -13.66 -5.63
N VAL A 7 -14.37 -14.33 -6.67
CA VAL A 7 -15.12 -14.54 -7.92
C VAL A 7 -16.21 -15.61 -7.76
N GLU A 8 -15.99 -16.62 -6.90
CA GLU A 8 -17.02 -17.57 -6.50
C GLU A 8 -18.17 -16.87 -5.76
N SER A 9 -17.84 -16.05 -4.76
CA SER A 9 -18.85 -15.26 -4.02
C SER A 9 -19.66 -14.34 -4.94
N LEU A 10 -19.04 -13.71 -5.95
CA LEU A 10 -19.73 -12.90 -6.94
C LEU A 10 -20.68 -13.74 -7.81
N ALA A 11 -20.24 -14.94 -8.21
CA ALA A 11 -21.07 -15.84 -9.02
C ALA A 11 -22.30 -16.33 -8.24
N ASP A 12 -22.10 -16.70 -6.96
CA ASP A 12 -23.15 -17.27 -6.13
C ASP A 12 -24.16 -16.23 -5.64
N THR A 13 -23.65 -15.08 -5.17
CA THR A 13 -24.50 -14.05 -4.54
C THR A 13 -25.15 -13.13 -5.57
N LEU A 14 -24.37 -12.65 -6.55
CA LEU A 14 -24.81 -11.64 -7.51
C LEU A 14 -25.07 -12.19 -8.92
N ARG A 15 -24.86 -13.48 -9.15
CA ARG A 15 -24.92 -14.13 -10.46
C ARG A 15 -23.99 -13.48 -11.51
N VAL A 16 -22.92 -12.83 -11.07
CA VAL A 16 -21.92 -12.18 -11.92
C VAL A 16 -20.71 -13.10 -12.06
N ARG A 17 -20.44 -13.55 -13.28
CA ARG A 17 -19.28 -14.40 -13.59
C ARG A 17 -18.14 -13.56 -14.14
N VAL A 18 -17.05 -13.49 -13.42
CA VAL A 18 -15.79 -12.88 -13.83
C VAL A 18 -14.65 -13.88 -13.63
N SER A 19 -13.58 -13.76 -14.42
CA SER A 19 -12.38 -14.57 -14.17
C SER A 19 -11.54 -13.96 -13.05
N GLU A 20 -10.84 -14.80 -12.29
CA GLU A 20 -9.90 -14.34 -11.25
C GLU A 20 -8.91 -13.28 -11.75
N PRO A 21 -8.23 -13.44 -12.92
CA PRO A 21 -7.35 -12.40 -13.44
C PRO A 21 -8.05 -11.07 -13.75
N THR A 22 -9.36 -11.10 -14.04
CA THR A 22 -10.16 -9.88 -14.26
C THR A 22 -10.46 -9.20 -12.93
N ALA A 23 -10.89 -9.94 -11.92
CA ALA A 23 -11.12 -9.41 -10.58
C ALA A 23 -9.85 -8.79 -10.02
N ARG A 24 -8.71 -9.51 -10.11
CA ARG A 24 -7.40 -9.02 -9.67
C ARG A 24 -7.01 -7.72 -10.35
N ARG A 25 -6.98 -7.67 -11.69
CA ARG A 25 -6.61 -6.46 -12.45
C ARG A 25 -7.52 -5.27 -12.15
N GLN A 26 -8.81 -5.50 -11.94
CA GLN A 26 -9.72 -4.41 -11.57
C GLN A 26 -9.43 -3.88 -10.16
N THR A 27 -9.18 -4.77 -9.21
CA THR A 27 -8.83 -4.37 -7.83
C THR A 27 -7.51 -3.60 -7.82
N GLU A 28 -6.46 -4.10 -8.49
CA GLU A 28 -5.15 -3.43 -8.61
C GLU A 28 -5.31 -2.04 -9.28
N ARG A 29 -6.09 -1.96 -10.35
CA ARG A 29 -6.36 -0.68 -11.04
C ARG A 29 -7.11 0.32 -10.14
N TRP A 30 -8.08 -0.12 -9.37
CA TRP A 30 -8.81 0.73 -8.44
C TRP A 30 -7.90 1.19 -7.32
N GLY A 31 -7.08 0.29 -6.79
CA GLY A 31 -6.09 0.62 -5.78
C GLY A 31 -5.07 1.66 -6.27
N ALA A 32 -4.53 1.47 -7.47
CA ALA A 32 -3.62 2.44 -8.09
C ALA A 32 -4.27 3.81 -8.31
N ALA A 33 -5.54 3.85 -8.74
CA ALA A 33 -6.28 5.10 -8.85
C ALA A 33 -6.47 5.79 -7.48
N TYR A 34 -6.72 5.02 -6.42
CA TYR A 34 -6.86 5.59 -5.08
C TYR A 34 -5.53 6.06 -4.50
N VAL A 35 -4.41 5.38 -4.79
CA VAL A 35 -3.07 5.91 -4.49
C VAL A 35 -2.89 7.29 -5.13
N GLY A 36 -3.23 7.43 -6.42
CA GLY A 36 -3.15 8.73 -7.11
C GLY A 36 -4.02 9.82 -6.47
N VAL A 37 -5.24 9.48 -6.06
CA VAL A 37 -6.13 10.42 -5.32
C VAL A 37 -5.45 10.90 -4.03
N GLN A 38 -4.84 10.00 -3.27
CA GLN A 38 -4.17 10.35 -2.01
C GLN A 38 -2.92 11.19 -2.25
N GLU A 39 -2.16 10.92 -3.30
CA GLU A 39 -1.00 11.75 -3.70
C GLU A 39 -1.41 13.16 -4.15
N GLU A 40 -2.52 13.27 -4.87
CA GLU A 40 -3.08 14.57 -5.28
C GLU A 40 -3.55 15.37 -4.05
N GLU A 41 -4.17 14.70 -3.08
CA GLU A 41 -4.61 15.35 -1.84
C GLU A 41 -3.41 15.85 -1.01
N VAL A 42 -2.33 15.08 -0.88
CA VAL A 42 -1.10 15.53 -0.22
C VAL A 42 -0.53 16.77 -0.90
N LYS A 43 -0.44 16.77 -2.25
CA LYS A 43 0.02 17.93 -3.02
C LYS A 43 -0.87 19.16 -2.80
N ARG A 44 -2.18 18.95 -2.76
CA ARG A 44 -3.14 20.02 -2.49
C ARG A 44 -2.94 20.63 -1.11
N ILE A 45 -2.76 19.79 -0.08
CA ILE A 45 -2.51 20.26 1.29
C ILE A 45 -1.19 21.05 1.35
N GLU A 46 -0.12 20.56 0.73
CA GLU A 46 1.18 21.25 0.69
C GLU A 46 1.15 22.60 -0.05
N GLN A 47 0.32 22.71 -1.08
CA GLN A 47 0.25 23.92 -1.91
C GLN A 47 -0.72 24.98 -1.38
N GLU A 48 -1.88 24.52 -0.91
CA GLU A 48 -2.98 25.40 -0.52
C GLU A 48 -2.99 25.71 0.98
N LEU A 49 -2.30 24.87 1.79
CA LEU A 49 -2.25 24.96 3.26
C LEU A 49 -3.65 25.17 3.89
N PRO A 50 -4.62 24.31 3.56
CA PRO A 50 -5.98 24.45 4.07
C PRO A 50 -5.98 24.31 5.59
N LEU A 51 -6.96 24.95 6.23
CA LEU A 51 -7.16 24.75 7.66
C LEU A 51 -7.53 23.31 7.95
N ALA A 52 -6.82 22.71 8.91
CA ALA A 52 -7.14 21.36 9.36
C ALA A 52 -8.54 21.31 10.00
N PRO A 53 -9.27 20.21 9.84
CA PRO A 53 -10.49 19.96 10.59
C PRO A 53 -10.23 20.00 12.10
N ALA A 54 -11.27 20.17 12.91
CA ALA A 54 -11.15 20.05 14.35
C ALA A 54 -10.75 18.61 14.72
N GLY A 55 -9.63 18.46 15.41
CA GLY A 55 -9.20 17.19 15.99
C GLY A 55 -9.96 16.85 17.27
N THR A 56 -9.74 15.64 17.77
CA THR A 56 -10.27 15.19 19.06
C THR A 56 -9.51 15.85 20.22
N ASP A 57 -10.10 15.85 21.42
CA ASP A 57 -9.42 16.38 22.61
C ASP A 57 -8.12 15.62 22.90
N LYS A 58 -8.22 14.28 22.97
CA LYS A 58 -7.06 13.39 23.11
C LYS A 58 -6.96 12.47 21.88
N MET A 59 -5.85 12.52 21.17
CA MET A 59 -5.64 11.71 19.96
C MET A 59 -4.48 10.75 20.14
N LEU A 60 -4.75 9.47 19.85
CA LEU A 60 -3.70 8.46 19.68
C LEU A 60 -3.07 8.61 18.29
N LEU A 61 -1.76 8.63 18.25
CA LEU A 61 -0.94 8.43 17.06
C LEU A 61 -0.04 7.23 17.32
N SER A 62 -0.11 6.21 16.50
CA SER A 62 0.79 5.06 16.61
C SER A 62 1.25 4.64 15.24
N VAL A 63 2.55 4.41 15.10
CA VAL A 63 3.18 3.94 13.86
C VAL A 63 4.01 2.70 14.16
N ASP A 64 4.04 1.78 13.19
CA ASP A 64 4.76 0.51 13.31
C ASP A 64 5.00 -0.10 11.92
N GLY A 65 5.92 -1.06 11.84
CA GLY A 65 6.27 -1.80 10.64
C GLY A 65 5.71 -3.22 10.63
N ALA A 66 5.26 -3.69 9.46
CA ALA A 66 4.88 -5.09 9.27
C ALA A 66 5.57 -5.67 8.05
N MET A 67 6.23 -6.82 8.21
CA MET A 67 6.89 -7.53 7.12
C MET A 67 5.88 -8.22 6.22
N VAL A 68 6.03 -8.09 4.88
CA VAL A 68 5.21 -8.76 3.88
C VAL A 68 6.09 -9.49 2.86
N PRO A 69 5.67 -10.69 2.38
CA PRO A 69 6.43 -11.46 1.42
C PRO A 69 6.20 -10.96 -0.02
N LEU A 70 7.29 -10.74 -0.74
CA LEU A 70 7.28 -10.40 -2.15
C LEU A 70 7.58 -11.61 -3.05
N VAL A 71 7.20 -11.50 -4.31
CA VAL A 71 7.61 -12.46 -5.35
C VAL A 71 9.13 -12.49 -5.44
N GLY A 72 9.72 -13.70 -5.45
CA GLY A 72 11.17 -13.89 -5.43
C GLY A 72 11.73 -14.24 -4.05
N GLY A 73 10.89 -14.29 -3.00
CA GLY A 73 11.30 -14.71 -1.64
C GLY A 73 11.85 -13.56 -0.79
N GLU A 74 11.81 -12.33 -1.27
CA GLU A 74 12.14 -11.13 -0.50
C GLU A 74 11.03 -10.82 0.50
N TRP A 75 11.41 -10.38 1.70
CA TRP A 75 10.53 -9.78 2.69
C TRP A 75 10.78 -8.28 2.76
N THR A 76 9.72 -7.50 2.86
CA THR A 76 9.80 -6.05 2.89
C THR A 76 8.88 -5.48 3.95
N GLU A 77 9.26 -4.34 4.52
CA GLU A 77 8.49 -3.67 5.55
C GLU A 77 7.42 -2.75 4.94
N VAL A 78 6.19 -2.93 5.38
CA VAL A 78 5.09 -1.98 5.19
C VAL A 78 4.96 -1.16 6.46
N LYS A 79 4.99 0.15 6.34
CA LYS A 79 4.76 1.07 7.46
C LYS A 79 3.28 1.38 7.59
N THR A 80 2.79 1.40 8.81
CA THR A 80 1.39 1.64 9.16
C THR A 80 1.28 2.75 10.19
N LEU A 81 0.40 3.71 9.92
CA LEU A 81 -0.08 4.72 10.87
C LEU A 81 -1.49 4.33 11.32
N VAL A 82 -1.73 4.43 12.61
CA VAL A 82 -3.06 4.38 13.22
C VAL A 82 -3.33 5.66 13.99
N LEU A 83 -4.47 6.26 13.74
CA LEU A 83 -4.99 7.41 14.48
C LEU A 83 -6.33 7.03 15.10
N GLY A 84 -6.58 7.52 16.32
CA GLY A 84 -7.82 7.25 17.03
C GLY A 84 -8.12 8.30 18.10
N ALA A 85 -9.38 8.40 18.51
CA ALA A 85 -9.76 9.17 19.69
C ALA A 85 -9.50 8.34 20.95
N ILE A 86 -8.78 8.88 21.92
CA ILE A 86 -8.54 8.25 23.22
C ILE A 86 -9.78 8.46 24.08
N GLY A 87 -10.38 7.35 24.53
CA GLY A 87 -11.51 7.36 25.45
C GLY A 87 -11.11 7.58 26.91
N GLU A 88 -12.13 7.72 27.76
CA GLU A 88 -11.90 7.72 29.20
C GLU A 88 -11.47 6.32 29.68
N PRO A 89 -10.66 6.23 30.76
CA PRO A 89 -10.28 4.95 31.31
C PRO A 89 -11.48 4.13 31.77
N GLU A 90 -11.53 2.86 31.40
CA GLU A 90 -12.58 1.91 31.77
C GLU A 90 -12.01 0.81 32.68
N TRP A 91 -12.80 0.37 33.68
CA TRP A 91 -12.37 -0.70 34.57
C TRP A 91 -12.68 -2.07 33.97
N GLU A 92 -11.63 -2.77 33.54
CA GLU A 92 -11.75 -4.08 32.92
C GLU A 92 -10.73 -5.08 33.50
N GLY A 93 -11.22 -6.27 33.87
CA GLY A 93 -10.35 -7.37 34.30
C GLY A 93 -9.50 -7.09 35.54
N GLY A 94 -9.92 -6.15 36.40
CA GLY A 94 -9.19 -5.80 37.64
C GLY A 94 -8.19 -4.65 37.48
N GLU A 95 -8.14 -3.98 36.33
CA GLU A 95 -7.29 -2.82 36.08
C GLU A 95 -7.99 -1.75 35.24
N TRP A 96 -7.49 -0.52 35.31
CA TRP A 96 -7.93 0.55 34.43
C TRP A 96 -7.28 0.41 33.06
N LYS A 97 -8.11 0.38 31.99
CA LYS A 97 -7.69 0.31 30.61
C LYS A 97 -8.15 1.54 29.84
N VAL A 98 -7.32 1.96 28.92
CA VAL A 98 -7.61 3.08 28.02
C VAL A 98 -7.74 2.52 26.61
N HIS A 99 -8.87 2.78 25.99
CA HIS A 99 -9.16 2.34 24.63
C HIS A 99 -9.15 3.51 23.65
N ALA A 100 -8.69 3.26 22.44
CA ALA A 100 -8.84 4.18 21.33
C ALA A 100 -10.02 3.74 20.44
N SER A 101 -10.83 4.71 20.05
CA SER A 101 -12.01 4.53 19.19
C SER A 101 -11.84 5.33 17.88
N GLU A 102 -12.81 5.18 16.97
CA GLU A 102 -12.80 5.87 15.68
C GLU A 102 -11.47 5.71 14.91
N LEU A 103 -10.94 4.50 14.92
CA LEU A 103 -9.64 4.21 14.33
C LEU A 103 -9.64 4.46 12.83
N SER A 104 -8.57 5.09 12.36
CA SER A 104 -8.27 5.21 10.95
C SER A 104 -6.84 4.80 10.65
N TYR A 105 -6.61 4.34 9.43
CA TYR A 105 -5.39 3.63 9.04
C TYR A 105 -4.80 4.21 7.77
N PHE A 106 -3.47 4.32 7.75
CA PHE A 106 -2.71 4.60 6.55
C PHE A 106 -1.47 3.70 6.50
N SER A 107 -1.42 2.80 5.52
CA SER A 107 -0.30 1.85 5.37
C SER A 107 0.29 1.96 3.98
N ARG A 108 1.64 1.93 3.87
CA ARG A 108 2.39 1.98 2.61
C ARG A 108 3.70 1.21 2.69
N LEU A 109 4.07 0.62 1.56
CA LEU A 109 5.40 0.12 1.29
C LEU A 109 6.24 1.27 0.70
N MET A 110 7.03 1.92 1.53
CA MET A 110 7.94 3.00 1.12
C MET A 110 8.94 3.34 2.23
N GLU A 111 9.96 4.12 1.86
CA GLU A 111 10.94 4.62 2.83
C GLU A 111 10.31 5.57 3.85
N ALA A 112 10.91 5.67 5.03
CA ALA A 112 10.35 6.36 6.19
C ALA A 112 10.00 7.83 5.92
N GLU A 113 10.89 8.59 5.30
CA GLU A 113 10.66 10.00 4.97
C GLU A 113 9.48 10.17 3.99
N SER A 114 9.45 9.33 2.95
CA SER A 114 8.33 9.32 1.99
C SER A 114 7.01 8.92 2.64
N PHE A 115 7.06 7.99 3.63
CA PHE A 115 5.89 7.58 4.39
C PHE A 115 5.33 8.72 5.23
N GLY A 116 6.17 9.47 5.93
CA GLY A 116 5.75 10.65 6.69
C GLY A 116 4.99 11.63 5.79
N ARG A 117 5.58 12.01 4.65
CA ARG A 117 4.92 12.90 3.70
C ARG A 117 3.60 12.32 3.14
N ALA A 118 3.58 11.05 2.77
CA ALA A 118 2.38 10.41 2.21
C ALA A 118 1.23 10.31 3.23
N ALA A 119 1.55 10.20 4.51
CA ALA A 119 0.57 10.15 5.60
C ALA A 119 -0.10 11.50 5.89
N LEU A 120 0.44 12.62 5.35
CA LEU A 120 -0.10 13.97 5.58
C LEU A 120 -1.60 14.08 5.25
N GLY A 121 -2.06 13.41 4.21
CA GLY A 121 -3.49 13.39 3.87
C GLY A 121 -4.36 12.78 4.98
N GLU A 122 -3.86 11.76 5.69
CA GLU A 122 -4.60 11.11 6.77
C GLU A 122 -4.50 11.91 8.08
N THR A 123 -3.31 12.40 8.43
CA THR A 123 -3.10 13.21 9.65
C THR A 123 -3.88 14.52 9.59
N HIS A 124 -3.87 15.22 8.45
CA HIS A 124 -4.66 16.41 8.20
C HIS A 124 -6.16 16.14 8.30
N ARG A 125 -6.65 15.10 7.63
CA ARG A 125 -8.07 14.69 7.67
C ARG A 125 -8.57 14.44 9.09
N ARG A 126 -7.72 13.88 9.95
CA ARG A 126 -8.04 13.56 11.34
C ARG A 126 -7.84 14.73 12.29
N GLY A 127 -7.31 15.85 11.81
CA GLY A 127 -7.05 17.04 12.61
C GLY A 127 -5.94 16.84 13.65
N VAL A 128 -4.87 16.09 13.29
CA VAL A 128 -3.70 15.92 14.18
C VAL A 128 -3.12 17.29 14.59
N GLU A 129 -3.12 18.24 13.66
CA GLU A 129 -2.60 19.61 13.88
C GLU A 129 -3.43 20.39 14.89
N THR A 130 -4.73 20.12 15.02
CA THR A 130 -5.71 20.86 15.82
C THR A 130 -6.18 20.09 17.07
N ALA A 131 -5.77 18.84 17.24
CA ALA A 131 -6.05 18.06 18.43
C ALA A 131 -5.45 18.74 19.67
N SER A 132 -6.18 18.77 20.80
CA SER A 132 -5.68 19.41 22.03
C SER A 132 -4.44 18.70 22.57
N GLN A 133 -4.46 17.38 22.57
CA GLN A 133 -3.35 16.51 22.98
C GLN A 133 -3.15 15.39 21.96
N VAL A 134 -1.90 15.14 21.59
CA VAL A 134 -1.54 13.96 20.77
C VAL A 134 -0.60 13.09 21.58
N VAL A 135 -0.94 11.81 21.68
CA VAL A 135 -0.18 10.80 22.41
C VAL A 135 0.36 9.80 21.38
N ALA A 136 1.68 9.74 21.27
CA ALA A 136 2.38 8.85 20.36
C ALA A 136 2.91 7.62 21.10
N VAL A 137 2.35 6.44 20.84
CA VAL A 137 2.80 5.17 21.41
C VAL A 137 3.48 4.35 20.33
N THR A 138 4.77 4.07 20.50
CA THR A 138 5.61 3.41 19.49
C THR A 138 6.67 2.51 20.14
N ASP A 139 7.36 1.67 19.35
CA ASP A 139 8.50 0.87 19.82
C ASP A 139 9.80 1.70 20.01
N GLY A 140 9.77 2.98 19.62
CA GLY A 140 10.89 3.91 19.78
C GLY A 140 11.93 3.82 18.67
N ALA A 141 11.63 3.26 17.50
CA ALA A 141 12.52 3.29 16.36
C ALA A 141 12.79 4.73 15.88
N LEU A 142 13.97 4.98 15.32
CA LEU A 142 14.36 6.33 14.91
C LEU A 142 13.44 6.92 13.84
N TRP A 143 12.95 6.10 12.91
CA TRP A 143 12.06 6.57 11.86
C TRP A 143 10.68 7.01 12.40
N GLU A 144 10.22 6.37 13.47
CA GLU A 144 8.97 6.73 14.14
C GLU A 144 9.09 8.08 14.83
N GLN A 145 10.24 8.34 15.47
CA GLN A 145 10.50 9.64 16.07
C GLN A 145 10.49 10.76 15.01
N GLY A 146 11.13 10.53 13.86
CA GLY A 146 11.11 11.46 12.74
C GLY A 146 9.69 11.64 12.15
N PHE A 147 8.87 10.60 12.15
CA PHE A 147 7.46 10.69 11.77
C PHE A 147 6.65 11.58 12.72
N ILE A 148 6.86 11.41 14.03
CA ILE A 148 6.19 12.22 15.06
C ILE A 148 6.63 13.68 14.95
N ASP A 149 7.94 13.95 14.80
CA ASP A 149 8.49 15.29 14.61
C ASP A 149 7.85 16.01 13.40
N TYR A 150 7.64 15.29 12.31
CA TYR A 150 7.07 15.85 11.09
C TYR A 150 5.59 16.22 11.24
N HIS A 151 4.80 15.41 11.97
CA HIS A 151 3.35 15.60 12.04
C HIS A 151 2.91 16.35 13.30
N ARG A 152 3.56 16.12 14.45
CA ARG A 152 3.22 16.71 15.72
C ARG A 152 4.40 16.66 16.69
N GLU A 153 5.32 17.62 16.59
CA GLU A 153 6.55 17.67 17.36
C GLU A 153 6.31 17.67 18.90
N ASP A 154 5.23 18.33 19.34
CA ASP A 154 4.84 18.43 20.77
C ASP A 154 4.02 17.23 21.28
N ALA A 155 3.86 16.14 20.48
CA ALA A 155 3.19 14.94 20.92
C ALA A 155 3.89 14.31 22.14
N ALA A 156 3.09 13.87 23.11
CA ALA A 156 3.59 13.08 24.23
C ALA A 156 4.05 11.72 23.72
N ARG A 157 5.33 11.40 23.86
CA ARG A 157 5.94 10.16 23.37
C ARG A 157 6.00 9.12 24.46
N ILE A 158 5.49 7.94 24.16
CA ILE A 158 5.44 6.81 25.08
C ILE A 158 6.07 5.62 24.36
N LEU A 159 7.09 5.03 25.00
CA LEU A 159 7.61 3.74 24.59
C LEU A 159 6.55 2.68 24.90
N ASP A 160 6.23 1.84 23.93
CA ASP A 160 5.31 0.73 24.14
C ASP A 160 5.71 -0.11 25.36
N PHE A 161 4.81 -0.26 26.34
CA PHE A 161 5.11 -0.98 27.58
C PHE A 161 5.43 -2.48 27.32
N PRO A 162 4.69 -3.24 26.52
CA PRO A 162 5.08 -4.58 26.11
C PRO A 162 6.49 -4.64 25.53
N HIS A 163 6.86 -3.70 24.67
CA HIS A 163 8.19 -3.68 24.05
C HIS A 163 9.31 -3.36 25.10
N ALA A 164 9.07 -2.41 25.99
CA ALA A 164 9.98 -2.19 27.12
C ALA A 164 10.11 -3.44 28.01
N ALA A 165 9.00 -4.14 28.26
CA ALA A 165 8.95 -5.37 29.04
C ALA A 165 9.75 -6.51 28.38
N GLU A 166 9.78 -6.60 27.04
CA GLU A 166 10.60 -7.59 26.32
C GLU A 166 12.10 -7.40 26.59
N TYR A 167 12.60 -6.16 26.59
CA TYR A 167 14.01 -5.90 26.93
C TYR A 167 14.34 -6.28 28.37
N VAL A 168 13.46 -5.95 29.31
CA VAL A 168 13.65 -6.36 30.72
C VAL A 168 13.61 -7.89 30.84
N ALA A 169 12.71 -8.57 30.14
CA ALA A 169 12.59 -10.03 30.13
C ALA A 169 13.85 -10.69 29.54
N GLN A 170 14.38 -10.17 28.43
CA GLN A 170 15.62 -10.65 27.82
C GLN A 170 16.79 -10.60 28.77
N MET A 171 16.92 -9.50 29.56
CA MET A 171 17.98 -9.36 30.57
C MET A 171 17.84 -10.41 31.67
N GLY A 172 16.63 -10.63 32.20
CA GLY A 172 16.38 -11.66 33.19
C GLY A 172 16.66 -13.08 32.67
N SER A 173 16.23 -13.37 31.44
CA SER A 173 16.46 -14.66 30.78
C SER A 173 17.95 -14.93 30.53
N ALA A 174 18.72 -13.92 30.17
CA ALA A 174 20.17 -14.05 29.96
C ALA A 174 20.93 -14.43 31.26
N VAL A 175 20.48 -13.95 32.42
CA VAL A 175 21.13 -14.22 33.68
C VAL A 175 20.66 -15.52 34.34
N TRP A 176 19.36 -15.78 34.38
CA TRP A 176 18.80 -16.90 35.14
C TRP A 176 18.18 -18.00 34.26
N GLY A 177 18.22 -17.82 32.95
CA GLY A 177 17.63 -18.76 31.97
C GLY A 177 16.16 -18.50 31.72
N ASP A 178 15.72 -18.96 30.55
CA ASP A 178 14.31 -18.81 30.10
C ASP A 178 13.36 -19.57 31.04
N GLU A 179 12.20 -18.93 31.31
CA GLU A 179 11.06 -19.58 31.99
C GLU A 179 11.35 -20.11 33.41
N THR A 180 12.51 -19.78 34.05
CA THR A 180 12.81 -20.20 35.42
C THR A 180 11.90 -19.48 36.43
N ALA A 181 11.71 -20.06 37.59
CA ALA A 181 10.94 -19.44 38.69
C ALA A 181 11.54 -18.10 39.10
N THR A 182 12.91 -18.02 39.18
CA THR A 182 13.65 -16.81 39.50
C THR A 182 13.43 -15.70 38.49
N THR A 183 13.53 -16.02 37.19
CA THR A 183 13.28 -15.05 36.12
C THR A 183 11.84 -14.51 36.17
N LYS A 184 10.84 -15.38 36.39
CA LYS A 184 9.43 -14.97 36.45
C LYS A 184 9.15 -14.06 37.65
N GLU A 185 9.66 -14.39 38.83
CA GLU A 185 9.44 -13.61 40.02
C GLU A 185 10.13 -12.23 39.90
N TRP A 186 11.39 -12.22 39.47
CA TRP A 186 12.15 -10.99 39.25
C TRP A 186 11.48 -10.10 38.20
N LEU A 187 11.13 -10.67 37.02
CA LEU A 187 10.46 -9.94 35.97
C LEU A 187 9.14 -9.34 36.43
N SER A 188 8.30 -10.13 37.14
CA SER A 188 7.03 -9.63 37.68
C SER A 188 7.23 -8.41 38.56
N LYS A 189 8.25 -8.42 39.43
CA LYS A 189 8.63 -7.26 40.27
C LYS A 189 9.03 -6.07 39.42
N GLN A 190 9.96 -6.26 38.46
CA GLN A 190 10.44 -5.18 37.61
C GLN A 190 9.31 -4.52 36.80
N LEU A 191 8.45 -5.33 36.19
CA LEU A 191 7.33 -4.81 35.40
C LEU A 191 6.29 -4.08 36.26
N HIS A 192 6.06 -4.56 37.48
CA HIS A 192 5.18 -3.86 38.41
C HIS A 192 5.75 -2.49 38.78
N THR A 193 7.03 -2.43 39.16
CA THR A 193 7.74 -1.17 39.49
C THR A 193 7.74 -0.23 38.29
N LEU A 194 8.09 -0.74 37.09
CA LEU A 194 8.11 0.05 35.86
C LEU A 194 6.74 0.69 35.56
N LYS A 195 5.66 -0.09 35.69
CA LYS A 195 4.30 0.37 35.42
C LYS A 195 3.76 1.37 36.43
N HIS A 196 4.06 1.19 37.73
CA HIS A 196 3.41 1.91 38.82
C HIS A 196 4.30 2.95 39.52
N GLU A 197 5.64 2.81 39.43
CA GLU A 197 6.61 3.68 40.11
C GLU A 197 7.50 4.41 39.09
N GLY A 198 7.63 3.86 37.87
CA GLY A 198 8.38 4.43 36.76
C GLY A 198 9.76 3.80 36.54
N PRO A 199 10.54 4.31 35.58
CA PRO A 199 11.75 3.64 35.11
C PRO A 199 12.97 3.73 36.05
N LYS A 200 13.02 4.72 36.93
CA LYS A 200 14.23 5.07 37.65
C LYS A 200 14.85 3.91 38.47
N ASP A 201 14.03 3.26 39.29
CA ASP A 201 14.49 2.18 40.15
C ASP A 201 14.76 0.90 39.34
N VAL A 202 13.96 0.63 38.33
CA VAL A 202 14.20 -0.47 37.41
C VAL A 202 15.54 -0.29 36.69
N LEU A 203 15.81 0.86 36.10
CA LEU A 203 17.09 1.14 35.43
C LEU A 203 18.26 1.04 36.38
N SER A 204 18.08 1.41 37.64
CA SER A 204 19.14 1.26 38.68
C SER A 204 19.43 -0.22 38.98
N GLU A 205 18.40 -1.07 39.11
CA GLU A 205 18.60 -2.52 39.28
C GLU A 205 19.22 -3.15 38.01
N LEU A 206 18.82 -2.72 36.81
CA LEU A 206 19.40 -3.22 35.55
C LEU A 206 20.87 -2.83 35.39
N ARG A 207 21.31 -1.63 35.86
CA ARG A 207 22.73 -1.23 35.90
C ARG A 207 23.55 -2.14 36.80
N MET A 208 23.02 -2.48 37.97
CA MET A 208 23.70 -3.43 38.86
C MET A 208 23.81 -4.81 38.19
N LEU A 209 22.74 -5.27 37.53
CA LEU A 209 22.76 -6.55 36.82
C LEU A 209 23.86 -6.60 35.74
N VAL A 210 24.02 -5.52 34.96
CA VAL A 210 25.11 -5.40 33.97
C VAL A 210 26.49 -5.41 34.61
N GLN A 211 26.65 -4.76 35.80
CA GLN A 211 27.92 -4.75 36.52
C GLN A 211 28.29 -6.12 37.09
N ASP A 212 27.29 -6.87 37.56
CA ASP A 212 27.48 -8.21 38.14
C ASP A 212 27.75 -9.28 37.07
N HIS A 213 27.36 -9.03 35.82
CA HIS A 213 27.49 -9.96 34.70
C HIS A 213 28.17 -9.33 33.46
N PRO A 214 29.44 -8.90 33.60
CA PRO A 214 30.20 -8.23 32.54
C PRO A 214 30.48 -9.16 31.34
N GLU A 215 30.32 -10.47 31.50
CA GLU A 215 30.48 -11.51 30.46
C GLU A 215 29.30 -11.58 29.48
N LEU A 216 28.16 -10.91 29.79
CA LEU A 216 26.94 -10.93 28.96
C LEU A 216 26.74 -9.56 28.26
N PRO A 217 27.30 -9.35 27.06
CA PRO A 217 27.26 -8.05 26.38
C PRO A 217 25.83 -7.62 26.01
N GLU A 218 24.93 -8.55 25.78
CA GLU A 218 23.52 -8.30 25.49
C GLU A 218 22.77 -7.53 26.59
N LEU A 219 23.22 -7.64 27.85
CA LEU A 219 22.65 -6.86 28.94
C LEU A 219 22.94 -5.37 28.75
N SER A 220 24.17 -5.05 28.35
CA SER A 220 24.59 -3.65 28.11
C SER A 220 23.83 -3.02 26.95
N GLU A 221 23.55 -3.78 25.88
CA GLU A 221 22.79 -3.32 24.73
C GLU A 221 21.33 -3.03 25.11
N SER A 222 20.71 -3.96 25.85
CA SER A 222 19.32 -3.83 26.29
C SER A 222 19.20 -2.64 27.30
N LEU A 223 20.13 -2.48 28.23
CA LEU A 223 20.15 -1.35 29.15
C LEU A 223 20.30 -0.01 28.41
N ALA A 224 21.24 0.09 27.48
CA ALA A 224 21.46 1.32 26.71
C ALA A 224 20.21 1.69 25.86
N TYR A 225 19.50 0.69 25.35
CA TYR A 225 18.22 0.92 24.65
C TYR A 225 17.19 1.56 25.60
N LEU A 226 16.98 1.01 26.78
CA LEU A 226 16.02 1.51 27.76
C LEU A 226 16.42 2.89 28.32
N GLU A 227 17.70 3.09 28.67
CA GLU A 227 18.20 4.38 29.19
C GLU A 227 17.97 5.53 28.21
N LYS A 228 18.24 5.30 26.91
CA LYS A 228 17.99 6.30 25.88
C LYS A 228 16.50 6.73 25.79
N ARG A 229 15.62 5.89 26.32
CA ARG A 229 14.15 6.09 26.25
C ARG A 229 13.53 6.30 27.65
N GLU A 230 14.30 6.55 28.68
CA GLU A 230 13.82 6.74 30.05
C GLU A 230 12.69 7.78 30.14
N ALA A 231 12.83 8.89 29.39
CA ALA A 231 11.80 9.94 29.35
C ALA A 231 10.46 9.47 28.76
N HIS A 232 10.47 8.43 27.91
CA HIS A 232 9.28 7.87 27.28
C HIS A 232 8.63 6.71 28.07
N MET A 233 9.24 6.32 29.20
CA MET A 233 8.76 5.24 30.08
C MET A 233 8.09 5.76 31.35
N GLN A 234 7.60 6.99 31.35
CA GLN A 234 6.91 7.58 32.51
C GLN A 234 5.48 7.07 32.66
N TYR A 235 5.31 5.75 32.71
CA TYR A 235 4.02 5.08 32.68
C TYR A 235 3.05 5.49 33.79
N PRO A 236 3.48 5.70 35.04
CA PRO A 236 2.59 6.17 36.11
C PRO A 236 1.93 7.51 35.75
N MET A 237 2.71 8.43 35.20
CA MET A 237 2.20 9.73 34.75
C MET A 237 1.21 9.57 33.57
N CYS A 238 1.55 8.72 32.59
CA CYS A 238 0.70 8.45 31.45
C CYS A 238 -0.65 7.87 31.87
N LEU A 239 -0.64 6.90 32.76
CA LEU A 239 -1.85 6.27 33.29
C LEU A 239 -2.71 7.27 34.10
N ALA A 240 -2.08 8.13 34.89
CA ALA A 240 -2.77 9.19 35.63
C ALA A 240 -3.46 10.21 34.72
N GLN A 241 -2.95 10.44 33.51
CA GLN A 241 -3.54 11.30 32.49
C GLN A 241 -4.60 10.57 31.61
N GLY A 242 -4.83 9.29 31.86
CA GLY A 242 -5.72 8.48 31.04
C GLY A 242 -5.18 8.25 29.62
N TRP A 243 -3.85 8.09 29.49
CA TRP A 243 -3.19 7.77 28.22
C TRP A 243 -2.91 6.28 28.09
N PRO A 244 -3.04 5.69 26.89
CA PRO A 244 -2.64 4.32 26.65
C PRO A 244 -1.11 4.19 26.75
N ILE A 245 -0.63 3.08 27.30
CA ILE A 245 0.81 2.78 27.40
C ILE A 245 1.23 1.61 26.49
N GLY A 246 0.31 1.06 25.72
CA GLY A 246 0.54 -0.06 24.82
C GLY A 246 0.20 0.29 23.38
N SER A 247 0.96 -0.27 22.44
CA SER A 247 0.81 -0.10 20.99
C SER A 247 -0.25 -1.00 20.36
N GLY A 248 -1.10 -1.67 21.14
CA GLY A 248 -2.08 -2.64 20.68
C GLY A 248 -2.99 -2.14 19.54
N ALA A 249 -3.20 -0.82 19.40
CA ALA A 249 -3.97 -0.24 18.30
C ALA A 249 -3.26 -0.42 16.94
N VAL A 250 -1.94 -0.16 16.85
CA VAL A 250 -1.19 -0.32 15.59
C VAL A 250 -0.88 -1.78 15.29
N GLU A 251 -0.63 -2.60 16.30
CA GLU A 251 -0.53 -4.05 16.12
C GLU A 251 -1.82 -4.64 15.53
N SER A 252 -2.97 -4.25 16.11
CA SER A 252 -4.28 -4.63 15.56
C SER A 252 -4.48 -4.08 14.15
N GLY A 253 -4.05 -2.84 13.89
CA GLY A 253 -4.04 -2.20 12.58
C GLY A 253 -3.25 -3.01 11.56
N ASN A 254 -2.03 -3.42 11.90
CA ASN A 254 -1.20 -4.27 11.07
C ASN A 254 -1.89 -5.61 10.76
N LYS A 255 -2.49 -6.28 11.76
CA LYS A 255 -3.25 -7.51 11.56
C LYS A 255 -4.42 -7.33 10.61
N VAL A 256 -5.23 -6.27 10.81
CA VAL A 256 -6.47 -6.05 10.06
C VAL A 256 -6.20 -5.50 8.66
N VAL A 257 -5.30 -4.51 8.52
CA VAL A 257 -5.04 -3.84 7.24
C VAL A 257 -4.06 -4.64 6.39
N VAL A 258 -2.91 -5.01 6.96
CA VAL A 258 -1.78 -5.58 6.22
C VAL A 258 -1.88 -7.10 6.17
N GLU A 259 -1.79 -7.77 7.32
CA GLU A 259 -1.60 -9.21 7.39
C GLU A 259 -2.81 -10.00 6.86
N ALA A 260 -4.02 -9.61 7.25
CA ALA A 260 -5.25 -10.28 6.83
C ALA A 260 -5.40 -10.36 5.29
N ARG A 261 -4.68 -9.50 4.55
CA ARG A 261 -4.73 -9.52 3.08
C ARG A 261 -3.40 -9.90 2.44
N LEU A 262 -2.27 -9.56 3.04
CA LEU A 262 -0.96 -9.69 2.40
C LEU A 262 -0.13 -10.86 2.93
N LYS A 263 -0.47 -11.41 4.10
CA LYS A 263 0.26 -12.52 4.75
C LYS A 263 -0.52 -13.85 4.79
N GLY A 264 -1.47 -14.07 3.89
CA GLY A 264 -2.12 -15.38 3.77
C GLY A 264 -1.12 -16.47 3.35
N ALA A 265 -1.40 -17.72 3.73
CA ALA A 265 -0.55 -18.86 3.41
C ALA A 265 -0.28 -18.95 1.89
N GLY A 266 1.00 -19.00 1.51
CA GLY A 266 1.44 -19.08 0.11
C GLY A 266 1.26 -17.79 -0.70
N MET A 267 0.85 -16.68 -0.10
CA MET A 267 0.74 -15.40 -0.79
C MET A 267 2.10 -14.72 -0.94
N HIS A 268 2.40 -14.29 -2.16
CA HIS A 268 3.54 -13.44 -2.50
C HIS A 268 3.06 -12.33 -3.42
N TRP A 269 3.56 -11.12 -3.20
CA TRP A 269 3.08 -9.93 -3.90
C TRP A 269 4.13 -9.35 -4.84
N ALA A 270 3.71 -8.93 -6.03
CA ALA A 270 4.54 -8.02 -6.81
C ALA A 270 4.60 -6.68 -6.07
N ARG A 271 5.81 -6.11 -5.94
CA ARG A 271 6.05 -4.84 -5.19
C ARG A 271 5.08 -3.73 -5.60
N ASP A 272 4.84 -3.57 -6.91
CA ASP A 272 3.96 -2.53 -7.47
C ASP A 272 2.48 -2.69 -7.08
N ASN A 273 2.07 -3.89 -6.68
CA ASN A 273 0.68 -4.19 -6.32
C ASN A 273 0.40 -4.08 -4.80
N VAL A 274 1.44 -3.94 -3.97
CA VAL A 274 1.30 -3.80 -2.51
C VAL A 274 0.56 -2.51 -2.16
N ASN A 275 1.06 -1.35 -2.60
CA ASN A 275 0.45 -0.06 -2.29
C ASN A 275 -0.98 0.10 -2.83
N PRO A 276 -1.32 -0.31 -4.07
CA PRO A 276 -2.69 -0.38 -4.53
C PRO A 276 -3.62 -1.17 -3.59
N MET A 277 -3.17 -2.33 -3.13
CA MET A 277 -3.96 -3.16 -2.23
C MET A 277 -4.13 -2.52 -0.84
N LEU A 278 -3.04 -1.97 -0.28
CA LEU A 278 -3.07 -1.26 1.00
C LEU A 278 -3.99 -0.03 0.97
N ALA A 279 -4.00 0.72 -0.13
CA ALA A 279 -4.88 1.88 -0.29
C ALA A 279 -6.36 1.51 -0.11
N LEU A 280 -6.80 0.45 -0.78
CA LEU A 280 -8.19 -0.04 -0.65
C LEU A 280 -8.46 -0.60 0.74
N ARG A 281 -7.49 -1.29 1.35
CA ARG A 281 -7.61 -1.81 2.71
C ARG A 281 -7.74 -0.69 3.74
N ASN A 282 -6.91 0.35 3.65
CA ASN A 282 -7.00 1.53 4.51
C ASN A 282 -8.40 2.15 4.45
N ALA A 283 -8.94 2.38 3.24
CA ALA A 283 -10.28 2.93 3.06
C ALA A 283 -11.38 2.04 3.66
N LEU A 284 -11.28 0.73 3.45
CA LEU A 284 -12.24 -0.24 3.95
C LEU A 284 -12.20 -0.32 5.48
N CYS A 285 -11.01 -0.50 6.06
CA CYS A 285 -10.82 -0.68 7.50
C CYS A 285 -11.11 0.61 8.28
N SER A 286 -10.93 1.79 7.66
CA SER A 286 -11.32 3.09 8.22
C SER A 286 -12.80 3.44 8.01
N GLY A 287 -13.65 2.52 7.50
CA GLY A 287 -15.08 2.78 7.28
C GLY A 287 -15.39 3.78 6.14
N ARG A 288 -14.41 4.14 5.31
CA ARG A 288 -14.54 5.20 4.28
C ARG A 288 -14.69 4.68 2.85
N TRP A 289 -15.14 3.44 2.70
CA TRP A 289 -15.25 2.82 1.36
C TRP A 289 -16.14 3.61 0.38
N ALA A 290 -17.27 4.15 0.84
CA ALA A 290 -18.19 4.89 -0.02
C ALA A 290 -17.54 6.17 -0.59
N GLU A 291 -16.80 6.91 0.25
CA GLU A 291 -16.03 8.09 -0.14
C GLU A 291 -14.92 7.72 -1.13
N ALA A 292 -14.07 6.76 -0.77
CA ALA A 292 -12.98 6.29 -1.62
C ALA A 292 -13.47 5.83 -3.00
N ARG A 293 -14.58 5.08 -3.04
CA ARG A 293 -15.21 4.67 -4.30
C ARG A 293 -15.58 5.85 -5.19
N SER A 294 -16.21 6.88 -4.61
CA SER A 294 -16.58 8.10 -5.35
C SER A 294 -15.34 8.81 -5.91
N GLN A 295 -14.31 8.98 -5.10
CA GLN A 295 -13.05 9.62 -5.48
C GLN A 295 -12.33 8.83 -6.59
N ILE A 296 -12.26 7.50 -6.49
CA ILE A 296 -11.68 6.63 -7.51
C ILE A 296 -12.39 6.81 -8.85
N LEU A 297 -13.71 6.79 -8.87
CA LEU A 297 -14.50 6.94 -10.09
C LEU A 297 -14.28 8.31 -10.75
N THR A 298 -14.26 9.36 -9.97
CA THR A 298 -13.98 10.73 -10.43
C THR A 298 -12.57 10.82 -11.01
N HIS A 299 -11.56 10.33 -10.29
CA HIS A 299 -10.17 10.35 -10.73
C HIS A 299 -9.99 9.56 -12.05
N GLN A 300 -10.56 8.36 -12.16
CA GLN A 300 -10.52 7.57 -13.39
C GLN A 300 -11.21 8.29 -14.56
N HIS A 301 -12.33 8.96 -14.30
CA HIS A 301 -13.02 9.74 -15.33
C HIS A 301 -12.14 10.89 -15.83
N LEU A 302 -11.52 11.65 -14.92
CA LEU A 302 -10.60 12.73 -15.26
C LEU A 302 -9.39 12.23 -16.06
N GLN A 303 -8.79 11.11 -15.67
CA GLN A 303 -7.69 10.49 -16.42
C GLN A 303 -8.09 10.13 -17.86
N VAL A 304 -9.31 9.62 -18.07
CA VAL A 304 -9.82 9.32 -19.41
C VAL A 304 -9.96 10.59 -20.24
N LEU A 305 -10.49 11.66 -19.66
CA LEU A 305 -10.64 12.96 -20.34
C LEU A 305 -9.27 13.54 -20.72
N GLN A 306 -8.32 13.57 -19.79
CA GLN A 306 -6.94 14.03 -20.03
C GLN A 306 -6.27 13.21 -21.14
N THR A 307 -6.38 11.90 -21.10
CA THR A 307 -5.82 11.02 -22.13
C THR A 307 -6.43 11.30 -23.52
N ARG A 308 -7.74 11.55 -23.59
CA ARG A 308 -8.42 11.92 -24.83
C ARG A 308 -7.94 13.29 -25.37
N GLN A 309 -7.77 14.25 -24.47
CA GLN A 309 -7.25 15.57 -24.82
C GLN A 309 -5.82 15.49 -25.37
N LEU A 310 -4.91 14.83 -24.67
CA LEU A 310 -3.52 14.63 -25.11
C LEU A 310 -3.44 13.93 -26.47
N ARG A 311 -4.28 12.90 -26.71
CA ARG A 311 -4.35 12.23 -28.03
C ARG A 311 -4.84 13.19 -29.11
N ARG A 312 -5.78 14.08 -28.79
CA ARG A 312 -6.28 15.08 -29.75
C ARG A 312 -5.19 16.10 -30.08
N GLU A 313 -4.52 16.62 -29.08
CA GLU A 313 -3.40 17.57 -29.23
C GLU A 313 -2.27 16.98 -30.05
N ARG A 314 -1.86 15.74 -29.77
CA ARG A 314 -0.85 15.02 -30.54
C ARG A 314 -1.24 14.88 -32.02
N ARG A 315 -2.49 14.50 -32.30
CA ARG A 315 -3.00 14.41 -33.69
C ARG A 315 -2.95 15.74 -34.41
N LEU A 316 -3.33 16.84 -33.73
CA LEU A 316 -3.29 18.18 -34.32
C LEU A 316 -1.84 18.60 -34.62
N THR A 317 -0.91 18.32 -33.72
CA THR A 317 0.53 18.60 -33.92
C THR A 317 1.09 17.78 -35.09
N GLU A 318 0.79 16.48 -35.15
CA GLU A 318 1.21 15.60 -36.26
C GLU A 318 0.64 16.10 -37.60
N GLN A 319 -0.61 16.53 -37.64
CA GLN A 319 -1.23 17.10 -38.87
C GLN A 319 -0.58 18.43 -39.27
N ALA A 320 -0.31 19.32 -38.29
CA ALA A 320 0.36 20.59 -38.56
C ALA A 320 1.78 20.38 -39.10
N THR A 321 2.51 19.43 -38.52
CA THR A 321 3.88 19.08 -38.98
C THR A 321 3.86 18.49 -40.40
N ALA A 322 2.90 17.59 -40.68
CA ALA A 322 2.74 17.02 -42.03
C ALA A 322 2.41 18.09 -43.07
N LEU A 323 1.51 19.02 -42.72
CA LEU A 323 1.15 20.13 -43.60
C LEU A 323 2.32 21.08 -43.87
N ALA A 324 3.12 21.35 -42.85
CA ALA A 324 4.35 22.16 -42.99
C ALA A 324 5.40 21.46 -43.89
N ALA A 325 5.59 20.16 -43.73
CA ALA A 325 6.47 19.36 -44.56
C ALA A 325 6.00 19.33 -46.03
N THR A 326 4.69 19.24 -46.28
CA THR A 326 4.12 19.29 -47.64
C THR A 326 4.31 20.67 -48.29
N LYS A 327 4.25 21.77 -47.52
CA LYS A 327 4.54 23.13 -48.03
C LYS A 327 6.04 23.40 -48.26
N ALA A 328 6.92 22.67 -47.62
CA ALA A 328 8.36 22.82 -47.74
C ALA A 328 8.97 22.05 -48.94
N LEU A 329 8.20 21.23 -49.66
CA LEU A 329 8.65 20.60 -50.89
C LEU A 329 8.80 21.66 -51.98
N PRO A 330 10.00 21.81 -52.62
CA PRO A 330 10.17 22.77 -53.68
C PRO A 330 9.28 22.39 -54.87
N SER A 331 8.55 23.40 -55.37
CA SER A 331 7.78 23.28 -56.60
C SER A 331 8.71 22.87 -57.73
N THR A 332 8.66 21.61 -58.16
CA THR A 332 9.39 21.15 -59.33
C THR A 332 8.80 21.89 -60.53
N GLN A 333 9.55 22.78 -61.12
CA GLN A 333 9.20 23.45 -62.36
C GLN A 333 8.85 22.38 -63.40
N ILE A 334 7.65 22.46 -63.93
CA ILE A 334 7.19 21.65 -65.05
C ILE A 334 8.03 22.16 -66.24
N ALA A 335 9.00 21.38 -66.71
CA ALA A 335 9.65 21.62 -67.99
C ALA A 335 8.67 21.31 -69.13
N GLU A 336 8.54 22.25 -70.07
CA GLU A 336 7.75 22.12 -71.24
C GLU A 336 8.18 20.89 -72.10
N PRO A 337 7.27 20.22 -72.80
CA PRO A 337 7.57 19.02 -73.58
C PRO A 337 8.21 19.39 -74.92
N ALA A 338 9.41 18.88 -75.16
CA ALA A 338 10.03 18.87 -76.49
C ALA A 338 9.45 17.70 -77.34
N SER A 339 9.12 18.08 -78.59
CA SER A 339 8.65 17.39 -79.76
C SER A 339 8.89 15.89 -79.95
N GLU A 340 7.86 15.32 -80.50
CA GLU A 340 7.58 14.10 -81.27
C GLU A 340 8.72 13.22 -81.77
N THR A 341 8.61 11.91 -81.54
CA THR A 341 8.91 10.88 -82.56
C THR A 341 8.23 9.53 -82.17
N PRO A 342 8.05 8.58 -83.13
CA PRO A 342 6.77 7.94 -83.29
C PRO A 342 6.65 6.55 -82.62
N VAL A 343 5.42 6.15 -82.48
CA VAL A 343 4.86 4.92 -81.88
C VAL A 343 5.29 3.64 -82.62
N PRO A 344 5.50 2.53 -81.95
CA PRO A 344 5.09 1.20 -82.42
C PRO A 344 3.84 0.72 -81.67
N GLN A 345 2.84 0.33 -82.46
CA GLN A 345 1.66 -0.36 -82.03
C GLN A 345 1.97 -1.71 -81.38
N LEU A 346 1.40 -1.98 -80.24
CA LEU A 346 1.20 -3.34 -79.73
C LEU A 346 -0.19 -3.45 -79.07
N SER A 347 -0.82 -4.51 -79.43
CA SER A 347 -2.23 -4.93 -79.26
C SER A 347 -2.79 -4.96 -77.84
N PRO A 348 -4.09 -4.95 -77.67
CA PRO A 348 -4.76 -4.80 -76.38
C PRO A 348 -4.80 -6.09 -75.60
N SER A 349 -4.37 -6.07 -74.35
CA SER A 349 -4.76 -7.06 -73.38
C SER A 349 -5.82 -6.48 -72.43
N THR A 350 -6.96 -7.08 -72.50
CA THR A 350 -8.10 -6.87 -71.65
C THR A 350 -7.80 -7.23 -70.20
N ASP A 351 -7.86 -6.24 -69.30
CA ASP A 351 -8.09 -6.49 -67.90
C ASP A 351 -9.24 -5.64 -67.41
N THR A 352 -10.34 -6.31 -67.24
CA THR A 352 -11.59 -5.83 -66.68
C THR A 352 -11.45 -5.63 -65.16
N HIS A 353 -11.61 -4.40 -64.70
CA HIS A 353 -11.96 -4.11 -63.32
C HIS A 353 -13.40 -4.52 -63.06
N PRO A 354 -13.72 -5.28 -62.01
CA PRO A 354 -15.11 -5.43 -61.61
C PRO A 354 -15.52 -4.29 -60.66
N SER A 355 -16.52 -3.57 -61.06
CA SER A 355 -17.30 -2.61 -60.31
C SER A 355 -17.93 -3.23 -59.04
N ASN A 356 -17.95 -2.47 -57.99
CA ASN A 356 -18.73 -2.71 -56.78
C ASN A 356 -20.23 -2.89 -57.14
N ALA A 357 -20.74 -4.09 -56.96
CA ALA A 357 -22.18 -4.37 -56.85
C ALA A 357 -22.45 -4.98 -55.48
N SER A 358 -23.27 -4.29 -54.69
CA SER A 358 -23.82 -4.70 -53.41
C SER A 358 -24.68 -5.97 -53.59
N GLY A 359 -24.24 -7.09 -53.02
CA GLY A 359 -24.99 -8.33 -52.88
C GLY A 359 -25.14 -8.71 -51.40
N PRO A 360 -26.14 -9.55 -51.03
CA PRO A 360 -26.63 -9.67 -49.67
C PRO A 360 -25.63 -10.36 -48.71
N ASN A 361 -25.69 -9.91 -47.47
CA ASN A 361 -25.00 -10.34 -46.28
C ASN A 361 -24.65 -11.84 -46.23
N LYS A 362 -23.37 -12.17 -46.49
CA LYS A 362 -22.79 -13.43 -46.02
C LYS A 362 -22.20 -13.22 -44.61
N PRO A 363 -22.31 -14.20 -43.70
CA PRO A 363 -21.69 -14.11 -42.38
C PRO A 363 -20.18 -13.88 -42.54
N ARG A 364 -19.63 -12.83 -41.88
CA ARG A 364 -18.19 -12.60 -41.86
C ARG A 364 -17.53 -13.78 -41.16
N GLU A 365 -16.68 -14.51 -41.87
CA GLU A 365 -15.80 -15.48 -41.22
C GLU A 365 -14.96 -14.78 -40.16
N PRO A 366 -14.74 -15.44 -39.00
CA PRO A 366 -13.89 -14.86 -37.96
C PRO A 366 -12.48 -14.62 -38.51
N TRP A 367 -11.99 -13.40 -38.29
CA TRP A 367 -10.66 -12.99 -38.71
C TRP A 367 -9.59 -14.00 -38.24
N ARG A 368 -8.80 -14.54 -39.16
CA ARG A 368 -7.66 -15.42 -38.85
C ARG A 368 -6.38 -14.73 -39.23
N PRO A 369 -5.39 -14.70 -38.30
CA PRO A 369 -4.09 -14.11 -38.60
C PRO A 369 -3.38 -14.86 -39.72
N SER A 370 -2.63 -14.12 -40.55
CA SER A 370 -1.85 -14.68 -41.66
C SER A 370 -0.87 -15.77 -41.19
N PRO A 371 -0.41 -16.69 -42.07
CA PRO A 371 0.54 -17.72 -41.71
C PRO A 371 1.86 -17.19 -41.08
N HIS A 372 2.23 -15.97 -41.40
CA HIS A 372 3.46 -15.31 -40.92
C HIS A 372 3.24 -14.38 -39.73
N HIS A 373 2.04 -14.35 -39.14
CA HIS A 373 1.75 -13.49 -38.01
C HIS A 373 2.56 -13.92 -36.76
N PRO A 374 3.22 -12.99 -36.06
CA PRO A 374 4.10 -13.30 -34.91
C PRO A 374 3.45 -14.17 -33.83
N TRP A 375 2.14 -14.12 -33.64
CA TRP A 375 1.39 -14.93 -32.69
C TRP A 375 1.46 -16.44 -32.97
N ARG A 376 1.63 -16.84 -34.24
CA ARG A 376 1.75 -18.28 -34.61
C ARG A 376 3.10 -18.87 -34.22
N HIS A 377 4.10 -18.04 -33.95
CA HIS A 377 5.44 -18.46 -33.54
C HIS A 377 5.72 -18.23 -32.06
N SER A 378 4.76 -17.69 -31.28
CA SER A 378 4.87 -17.49 -29.85
C SER A 378 4.89 -18.83 -29.09
N PRO A 379 5.84 -19.04 -28.14
CA PRO A 379 5.89 -20.23 -27.30
C PRO A 379 4.60 -20.46 -26.48
N ILE A 380 3.87 -19.39 -26.16
CA ILE A 380 2.60 -19.44 -25.41
C ILE A 380 1.47 -20.10 -26.22
N GLY A 381 1.48 -19.98 -27.54
CA GLY A 381 0.50 -20.62 -28.42
C GLY A 381 0.63 -22.15 -28.51
N LYS A 382 1.82 -22.69 -28.31
CA LYS A 382 2.08 -24.13 -28.40
C LYS A 382 1.69 -24.93 -27.14
N ALA A 383 1.61 -24.28 -25.98
CA ALA A 383 1.29 -24.95 -24.70
C ALA A 383 -0.21 -25.30 -24.54
N ARG A 384 -1.11 -24.61 -25.25
CA ARG A 384 -2.57 -24.84 -25.13
C ARG A 384 -3.13 -25.98 -25.98
N TYR A 385 -2.39 -26.51 -26.92
CA TYR A 385 -2.91 -27.56 -27.84
C TYR A 385 -2.58 -28.99 -27.39
N ARG A 386 -1.92 -29.22 -26.25
CA ARG A 386 -1.53 -30.55 -25.75
C ARG A 386 -2.35 -31.07 -24.58
N ARG A 387 -3.58 -30.61 -24.38
CA ARG A 387 -4.49 -31.25 -23.41
C ARG A 387 -5.87 -31.41 -24.01
N ARG A 388 -6.12 -32.61 -24.52
CA ARG A 388 -7.34 -33.47 -24.46
C ARG A 388 -7.33 -34.49 -25.57
N SER A 389 -6.67 -35.60 -25.32
CA SER A 389 -7.10 -36.89 -25.81
C SER A 389 -7.21 -37.78 -24.58
N HIS A 390 -8.40 -37.97 -24.07
CA HIS A 390 -8.71 -39.04 -23.13
C HIS A 390 -8.76 -40.35 -23.92
N PRO A 391 -8.15 -41.44 -23.44
CA PRO A 391 -8.43 -42.77 -23.96
C PRO A 391 -9.80 -43.25 -23.45
N PRO A 392 -10.51 -44.10 -24.21
CA PRO A 392 -11.83 -44.57 -23.82
C PRO A 392 -11.70 -45.55 -22.63
N SER A 393 -12.62 -45.45 -21.69
CA SER A 393 -12.84 -46.35 -20.59
C SER A 393 -13.18 -47.75 -21.12
N ALA A 394 -12.30 -48.74 -20.85
CA ALA A 394 -12.63 -50.15 -20.96
C ALA A 394 -13.42 -50.55 -19.69
N GLY A 395 -14.62 -51.03 -19.88
CA GLY A 395 -15.44 -51.61 -18.84
C GLY A 395 -14.91 -52.99 -18.38
N LYS A 396 -15.03 -53.22 -17.09
CA LYS A 396 -15.57 -54.43 -16.47
C LYS A 396 -15.97 -54.09 -15.05
#